data_5e5f1b2882b1a398ac594e1458378156
#
_entry.id   5e5f1b2882b1a398ac594e1458378156
#
_cell.length_a   1.000
_cell.length_b   1.000
_cell.length_c   1.000
_cell.angle_alpha   90.00
_cell.angle_beta   90.00
_cell.angle_gamma   90.00
#
_symmetry.space_group_name_H-M   'P 1'
#
loop_
_entity.id
_entity.type
_entity.pdbx_description
1 polymer ?
#
loop_
_entity_poly.entity_id
_entity_poly.type
_entity_poly.pdbx_seq_one_letter_code
_entity_poly.pdbx_strand_id
1 'polypeptide(L)'
;ELKALFEKQIKSTCPIENTFLKYFPKSTLALFSIGINGEEFYNVLQENEQFRNDFSITKAAEVKDLFSAFQNDLTVGLINVTMNSNPSFLAYASVKNDAPMKALYEKKSELGLKRGEDIVKLNENEYVYKSRAINIFFGIRDKQMYATNDELLYKNACKTTDPSAKETDFASSLKGKRTAFVI
;
A
#
# COMPACT_ATOMS: atom_id res chain seq x y z
N GLU A 1 -4.82 3.15 -30.20
CA GLU A 1 -4.04 3.47 -28.96
C GLU A 1 -4.94 3.64 -27.74
N LEU A 2 -5.91 4.55 -27.75
CA LEU A 2 -6.81 4.81 -26.60
C LEU A 2 -7.56 3.57 -26.12
N LYS A 3 -8.10 2.75 -27.03
CA LYS A 3 -8.80 1.50 -26.70
C LYS A 3 -7.89 0.51 -25.97
N ALA A 4 -6.66 0.33 -26.43
CA ALA A 4 -5.68 -0.56 -25.79
C ALA A 4 -5.30 -0.06 -24.38
N LEU A 5 -5.20 1.26 -24.17
CA LEU A 5 -4.95 1.85 -22.87
C LEU A 5 -6.10 1.58 -21.89
N PHE A 6 -7.35 1.74 -22.34
CA PHE A 6 -8.55 1.41 -21.55
C PHE A 6 -8.63 -0.07 -21.18
N GLU A 7 -8.33 -0.96 -22.13
CA GLU A 7 -8.34 -2.41 -21.89
C GLU A 7 -7.30 -2.80 -20.83
N LYS A 8 -6.11 -2.19 -20.86
CA LYS A 8 -5.06 -2.39 -19.84
C LYS A 8 -5.49 -1.86 -18.47
N GLN A 9 -6.06 -0.67 -18.41
CA GLN A 9 -6.58 -0.10 -17.17
C GLN A 9 -7.68 -0.97 -16.56
N ILE A 10 -8.59 -1.50 -17.37
CA ILE A 10 -9.65 -2.40 -16.91
C ILE A 10 -9.08 -3.71 -16.35
N LYS A 11 -8.03 -4.27 -16.95
CA LYS A 11 -7.40 -5.51 -16.47
C LYS A 11 -6.62 -5.31 -15.18
N SER A 12 -5.89 -4.20 -15.06
CA SER A 12 -5.04 -3.92 -13.88
C SER A 12 -5.81 -3.45 -12.66
N THR A 13 -7.09 -3.07 -12.81
CA THR A 13 -7.92 -2.59 -11.71
C THR A 13 -9.18 -3.43 -11.54
N CYS A 14 -9.71 -3.47 -10.31
CA CYS A 14 -11.00 -4.10 -9.98
C CYS A 14 -11.88 -3.11 -9.19
N PRO A 15 -13.17 -3.42 -8.99
CA PRO A 15 -14.04 -2.59 -8.16
C PRO A 15 -13.55 -2.53 -6.71
N ILE A 16 -13.61 -1.35 -6.10
CA ILE A 16 -13.31 -1.11 -4.68
C ILE A 16 -14.39 -1.75 -3.81
N GLU A 17 -13.98 -2.51 -2.79
CA GLU A 17 -14.86 -3.18 -1.83
C GLU A 17 -15.05 -2.41 -0.51
N ASN A 18 -14.26 -1.36 -0.27
CA ASN A 18 -14.21 -0.57 0.97
C ASN A 18 -13.77 -1.34 2.21
N THR A 19 -12.89 -2.32 2.04
CA THR A 19 -12.47 -3.23 3.12
C THR A 19 -11.84 -2.50 4.30
N PHE A 20 -11.13 -1.39 4.05
CA PHE A 20 -10.25 -0.75 5.02
C PHE A 20 -10.79 0.52 5.68
N LEU A 21 -11.89 1.09 5.24
CA LEU A 21 -12.41 2.37 5.80
C LEU A 21 -12.58 2.35 7.32
N LYS A 22 -12.97 1.22 7.88
CA LYS A 22 -13.15 1.02 9.33
C LYS A 22 -11.88 1.18 10.18
N TYR A 23 -10.71 1.15 9.54
CA TYR A 23 -9.42 1.26 10.22
C TYR A 23 -8.85 2.69 10.20
N PHE A 24 -9.42 3.56 9.40
CA PHE A 24 -9.00 4.95 9.33
C PHE A 24 -9.63 5.77 10.47
N PRO A 25 -8.85 6.61 11.16
CA PRO A 25 -9.40 7.50 12.17
C PRO A 25 -10.32 8.57 11.56
N LYS A 26 -11.28 9.06 12.34
CA LYS A 26 -12.20 10.15 11.93
C LYS A 26 -11.46 11.44 11.53
N SER A 27 -10.24 11.63 12.02
CA SER A 27 -9.37 12.76 11.67
C SER A 27 -8.70 12.61 10.30
N THR A 28 -9.02 11.59 9.52
CA THR A 28 -8.47 11.41 8.18
C THR A 28 -8.89 12.57 7.27
N LEU A 29 -7.91 13.28 6.74
CA LEU A 29 -8.11 14.50 5.94
C LEU A 29 -8.43 14.18 4.48
N ALA A 30 -7.81 13.14 3.95
CA ALA A 30 -8.02 12.71 2.57
C ALA A 30 -7.82 11.19 2.44
N LEU A 31 -8.57 10.57 1.55
CA LEU A 31 -8.47 9.15 1.22
C LEU A 31 -8.32 8.97 -0.29
N PHE A 32 -7.39 8.11 -0.66
CA PHE A 32 -7.27 7.56 -2.00
C PHE A 32 -7.48 6.05 -1.94
N SER A 33 -8.37 5.53 -2.78
CA SER A 33 -8.60 4.09 -2.89
C SER A 33 -8.55 3.65 -4.35
N ILE A 34 -7.98 2.48 -4.57
CA ILE A 34 -7.94 1.81 -5.86
C ILE A 34 -8.17 0.31 -5.67
N GLY A 35 -9.04 -0.27 -6.48
CA GLY A 35 -9.12 -1.72 -6.60
C GLY A 35 -8.02 -2.20 -7.55
N ILE A 36 -7.15 -3.09 -7.09
CA ILE A 36 -5.95 -3.51 -7.81
C ILE A 36 -5.98 -5.02 -8.11
N ASN A 37 -5.63 -5.37 -9.35
CA ASN A 37 -5.16 -6.69 -9.71
C ASN A 37 -3.64 -6.62 -9.80
N GLY A 38 -2.95 -7.10 -8.76
CA GLY A 38 -1.53 -6.85 -8.61
C GLY A 38 -0.67 -7.44 -9.73
N GLU A 39 -1.00 -8.62 -10.24
CA GLU A 39 -0.28 -9.25 -11.35
C GLU A 39 -0.43 -8.45 -12.64
N GLU A 40 -1.65 -8.08 -13.00
CA GLU A 40 -1.92 -7.27 -14.20
C GLU A 40 -1.36 -5.85 -14.06
N PHE A 41 -1.39 -5.30 -12.86
CA PHE A 41 -0.78 -3.99 -12.58
C PHE A 41 0.74 -4.03 -12.79
N TYR A 42 1.40 -5.08 -12.31
CA TYR A 42 2.83 -5.30 -12.58
C TYR A 42 3.13 -5.38 -14.07
N ASN A 43 2.32 -6.12 -14.83
CA ASN A 43 2.48 -6.24 -16.28
C ASN A 43 2.40 -4.86 -16.98
N VAL A 44 1.47 -4.00 -16.55
CA VAL A 44 1.36 -2.61 -17.05
C VAL A 44 2.60 -1.77 -16.68
N LEU A 45 3.11 -1.91 -15.46
CA LEU A 45 4.32 -1.22 -15.03
C LEU A 45 5.55 -1.63 -15.85
N GLN A 46 5.65 -2.91 -16.23
CA GLN A 46 6.75 -3.42 -17.06
C GLN A 46 6.80 -2.78 -18.47
N GLU A 47 5.72 -2.19 -18.93
CA GLU A 47 5.72 -1.43 -20.19
C GLU A 47 6.34 -0.03 -20.04
N ASN A 48 6.46 0.47 -18.83
CA ASN A 48 7.12 1.75 -18.55
C ASN A 48 8.64 1.57 -18.58
N GLU A 49 9.31 2.28 -19.48
CA GLU A 49 10.76 2.18 -19.66
C GLU A 49 11.55 2.59 -18.42
N GLN A 50 11.13 3.65 -17.72
CA GLN A 50 11.77 4.10 -16.50
C GLN A 50 11.65 3.06 -15.39
N PHE A 51 10.47 2.45 -15.22
CA PHE A 51 10.26 1.38 -14.25
C PHE A 51 11.16 0.17 -14.54
N ARG A 52 11.29 -0.24 -15.81
CA ARG A 52 12.19 -1.35 -16.20
C ARG A 52 13.66 -1.03 -15.92
N ASN A 53 14.07 0.20 -16.10
CA ASN A 53 15.44 0.64 -15.88
C ASN A 53 15.79 0.71 -14.38
N ASP A 54 14.84 1.14 -13.55
CA ASP A 54 15.00 1.24 -12.10
C ASP A 54 15.00 -0.14 -11.41
N PHE A 55 14.26 -1.12 -11.98
CA PHE A 55 14.21 -2.50 -11.51
C PHE A 55 14.95 -3.42 -12.46
N SER A 56 16.22 -3.70 -12.16
CA SER A 56 17.05 -4.62 -12.97
C SER A 56 16.40 -6.02 -13.10
N ILE A 57 16.71 -6.74 -14.19
CA ILE A 57 16.13 -8.05 -14.53
C ILE A 57 16.24 -9.07 -13.38
N THR A 58 17.31 -9.04 -12.60
CA THR A 58 17.50 -9.92 -11.44
C THR A 58 16.52 -9.67 -10.30
N LYS A 59 15.96 -8.46 -10.21
CA LYS A 59 14.95 -8.08 -9.23
C LYS A 59 13.51 -8.26 -9.74
N ALA A 60 13.34 -8.48 -11.03
CA ALA A 60 12.02 -8.50 -11.67
C ALA A 60 11.11 -9.61 -11.14
N ALA A 61 11.63 -10.80 -10.87
CA ALA A 61 10.83 -11.92 -10.36
C ALA A 61 10.29 -11.63 -8.96
N GLU A 62 11.12 -11.07 -8.08
CA GLU A 62 10.75 -10.75 -6.69
C GLU A 62 9.77 -9.57 -6.62
N VAL A 63 9.99 -8.58 -7.47
CA VAL A 63 9.06 -7.46 -7.62
C VAL A 63 7.72 -7.94 -8.19
N LYS A 64 7.73 -8.87 -9.15
CA LYS A 64 6.52 -9.51 -9.67
C LYS A 64 5.78 -10.23 -8.55
N ASP A 65 6.46 -11.03 -7.74
CA ASP A 65 5.86 -11.78 -6.63
C ASP A 65 5.26 -10.84 -5.58
N LEU A 66 5.94 -9.72 -5.28
CA LEU A 66 5.42 -8.68 -4.40
C LEU A 66 4.12 -8.09 -4.96
N PHE A 67 4.10 -7.66 -6.21
CA PHE A 67 2.90 -7.09 -6.82
C PHE A 67 1.79 -8.14 -6.95
N SER A 68 2.10 -9.37 -7.32
CA SER A 68 1.13 -10.45 -7.47
C SER A 68 0.46 -10.85 -6.15
N ALA A 69 1.07 -10.50 -5.02
CA ALA A 69 0.47 -10.70 -3.70
C ALA A 69 -0.68 -9.72 -3.43
N PHE A 70 -0.68 -8.53 -4.04
CA PHE A 70 -1.76 -7.56 -3.88
C PHE A 70 -3.02 -8.00 -4.60
N GLN A 71 -4.16 -7.79 -3.95
CA GLN A 71 -5.48 -8.06 -4.51
C GLN A 71 -6.52 -7.10 -3.92
N ASN A 72 -7.57 -6.80 -4.71
CA ASN A 72 -8.67 -5.94 -4.28
C ASN A 72 -8.21 -4.54 -3.84
N ASP A 73 -8.61 -4.09 -2.67
CA ASP A 73 -8.42 -2.72 -2.23
C ASP A 73 -6.97 -2.39 -1.84
N LEU A 74 -6.48 -1.29 -2.36
CA LEU A 74 -5.38 -0.50 -1.81
C LEU A 74 -5.94 0.86 -1.42
N THR A 75 -5.83 1.22 -0.15
CA THR A 75 -6.34 2.49 0.37
C THR A 75 -5.25 3.24 1.12
N VAL A 76 -5.05 4.50 0.80
CA VAL A 76 -4.09 5.39 1.46
C VAL A 76 -4.82 6.60 2.01
N GLY A 77 -4.63 6.87 3.30
CA GLY A 77 -5.18 8.04 3.99
C GLY A 77 -4.10 9.00 4.46
N LEU A 78 -4.34 10.29 4.28
CA LEU A 78 -3.60 11.38 4.89
C LEU A 78 -4.27 11.70 6.22
N ILE A 79 -3.55 11.51 7.33
CA ILE A 79 -4.14 11.59 8.68
C ILE A 79 -3.89 12.94 9.33
N ASN A 80 -2.69 13.49 9.15
CA ASN A 80 -2.29 14.74 9.77
C ASN A 80 -1.32 15.50 8.88
N VAL A 81 -1.49 16.81 8.84
CA VAL A 81 -0.56 17.73 8.19
C VAL A 81 -0.26 18.85 9.19
N THR A 82 0.96 18.88 9.71
CA THR A 82 1.43 19.95 10.57
C THR A 82 2.58 20.70 9.91
N MET A 83 2.70 22.01 10.17
CA MET A 83 3.72 22.84 9.51
C MET A 83 5.16 22.42 9.81
N ASN A 84 5.39 21.71 10.92
CA ASN A 84 6.72 21.42 11.45
C ASN A 84 7.08 19.92 11.45
N SER A 85 6.24 19.06 10.87
CA SER A 85 6.50 17.61 10.79
C SER A 85 6.09 17.05 9.44
N ASN A 86 6.65 15.89 9.09
CA ASN A 86 6.20 15.15 7.92
C ASN A 86 4.70 14.81 8.07
N PRO A 87 3.89 14.94 7.01
CA PRO A 87 2.51 14.49 7.02
C PRO A 87 2.42 13.03 7.47
N SER A 88 1.49 12.72 8.36
CA SER A 88 1.22 11.34 8.76
C SER A 88 0.29 10.67 7.74
N PHE A 89 0.67 9.49 7.28
CA PHE A 89 -0.16 8.68 6.40
C PHE A 89 -0.42 7.30 7.00
N LEU A 90 -1.48 6.68 6.52
CA LEU A 90 -1.82 5.29 6.81
C LEU A 90 -2.26 4.63 5.50
N ALA A 91 -1.69 3.50 5.17
CA ALA A 91 -2.01 2.73 3.97
C ALA A 91 -2.40 1.31 4.34
N TYR A 92 -3.37 0.76 3.62
CA TYR A 92 -3.79 -0.63 3.71
C TYR A 92 -3.90 -1.26 2.33
N ALA A 93 -3.55 -2.54 2.25
CA ALA A 93 -3.78 -3.34 1.07
C ALA A 93 -4.18 -4.78 1.45
N SER A 94 -5.07 -5.38 0.68
CA SER A 94 -5.33 -6.82 0.78
C SER A 94 -4.19 -7.60 0.14
N VAL A 95 -3.72 -8.65 0.80
CA VAL A 95 -2.64 -9.51 0.29
C VAL A 95 -3.03 -11.00 0.39
N LYS A 96 -2.59 -11.79 -0.57
CA LYS A 96 -2.84 -13.24 -0.61
C LYS A 96 -2.09 -13.99 0.49
N ASN A 97 -0.85 -13.57 0.77
CA ASN A 97 0.05 -14.19 1.75
C ASN A 97 1.16 -13.21 2.17
N ASP A 98 2.00 -13.61 3.11
CA ASP A 98 3.09 -12.83 3.69
C ASP A 98 4.48 -13.12 3.06
N ALA A 99 4.56 -14.10 2.17
CA ALA A 99 5.84 -14.54 1.58
C ALA A 99 6.64 -13.40 0.91
N PRO A 100 6.01 -12.48 0.14
CA PRO A 100 6.76 -11.38 -0.47
C PRO A 100 7.40 -10.42 0.53
N MET A 101 6.76 -10.21 1.70
CA MET A 101 7.32 -9.34 2.74
C MET A 101 8.52 -9.98 3.44
N LYS A 102 8.48 -11.29 3.65
CA LYS A 102 9.62 -12.06 4.17
C LYS A 102 10.78 -12.02 3.19
N ALA A 103 10.51 -12.27 1.90
CA ALA A 103 11.50 -12.19 0.85
C ALA A 103 12.14 -10.79 0.75
N LEU A 104 11.34 -9.72 0.83
CA LEU A 104 11.82 -8.34 0.85
C LEU A 104 12.82 -8.10 2.00
N TYR A 105 12.51 -8.58 3.20
CA TYR A 105 13.40 -8.45 4.35
C TYR A 105 14.66 -9.30 4.22
N GLU A 106 14.53 -10.56 3.82
CA GLU A 106 15.67 -11.48 3.67
C GLU A 106 16.67 -10.99 2.62
N LYS A 107 16.17 -10.35 1.57
CA LYS A 107 16.98 -9.80 0.47
C LYS A 107 17.21 -8.30 0.55
N LYS A 108 17.06 -7.70 1.73
CA LYS A 108 17.20 -6.24 1.91
C LYS A 108 18.56 -5.69 1.44
N SER A 109 19.62 -6.47 1.48
CA SER A 109 20.94 -6.10 0.96
C SER A 109 20.95 -5.86 -0.57
N GLU A 110 19.99 -6.44 -1.30
CA GLU A 110 19.86 -6.31 -2.75
C GLU A 110 18.98 -5.11 -3.16
N LEU A 111 18.28 -4.49 -2.19
CA LEU A 111 17.38 -3.37 -2.46
C LEU A 111 18.09 -2.04 -2.78
N GLY A 112 19.41 -2.00 -2.69
CA GLY A 112 20.19 -0.80 -2.97
C GLY A 112 19.97 0.32 -1.94
N LEU A 113 19.73 -0.04 -0.68
CA LEU A 113 19.56 0.92 0.42
C LEU A 113 20.80 1.81 0.55
N LYS A 114 20.58 3.09 0.77
CA LYS A 114 21.64 4.09 0.91
C LYS A 114 22.25 4.03 2.32
N ARG A 115 23.43 4.65 2.48
CA ARG A 115 24.07 4.76 3.79
C ARG A 115 23.16 5.45 4.82
N GLY A 116 22.83 4.73 5.88
CA GLY A 116 21.93 5.21 6.94
C GLY A 116 20.47 4.83 6.71
N GLU A 117 20.18 4.03 5.69
CA GLU A 117 18.89 3.37 5.49
C GLU A 117 19.00 1.89 5.88
N ASP A 118 17.98 1.36 6.53
CA ASP A 118 17.88 -0.06 6.88
C ASP A 118 16.43 -0.50 7.01
N ILE A 119 16.19 -1.79 6.83
CA ILE A 119 14.95 -2.46 7.17
C ILE A 119 15.21 -3.34 8.39
N VAL A 120 14.55 -3.01 9.49
CA VAL A 120 14.68 -3.71 10.78
C VAL A 120 13.39 -4.51 11.02
N LYS A 121 13.56 -5.77 11.37
CA LYS A 121 12.46 -6.64 11.79
C LYS A 121 12.04 -6.28 13.21
N LEU A 122 10.76 -6.02 13.42
CA LEU A 122 10.17 -5.70 14.73
C LEU A 122 9.60 -6.96 15.39
N ASN A 123 8.92 -7.79 14.59
CA ASN A 123 8.42 -9.11 14.99
C ASN A 123 8.26 -10.01 13.75
N GLU A 124 7.49 -11.09 13.82
CA GLU A 124 7.44 -12.11 12.78
C GLU A 124 7.08 -11.56 11.38
N ASN A 125 6.08 -10.68 11.30
CA ASN A 125 5.54 -10.14 10.05
C ASN A 125 5.50 -8.61 10.03
N GLU A 126 6.30 -7.95 10.86
CA GLU A 126 6.31 -6.50 10.99
C GLU A 126 7.73 -5.95 10.94
N TYR A 127 7.90 -4.87 10.24
CA TYR A 127 9.17 -4.27 9.91
C TYR A 127 9.11 -2.75 10.03
N VAL A 128 10.28 -2.14 10.16
CA VAL A 128 10.43 -0.69 10.01
C VAL A 128 11.56 -0.40 9.03
N TYR A 129 11.24 0.36 7.98
CA TYR A 129 12.26 1.04 7.18
C TYR A 129 12.69 2.29 7.93
N LYS A 130 13.97 2.40 8.18
CA LYS A 130 14.60 3.54 8.86
C LYS A 130 15.43 4.34 7.87
N SER A 131 15.25 5.66 7.89
CA SER A 131 16.12 6.59 7.19
C SER A 131 16.34 7.85 8.04
N ARG A 132 17.20 8.74 7.55
CA ARG A 132 17.41 10.03 8.23
C ARG A 132 16.18 10.95 8.15
N ALA A 133 15.37 10.79 7.11
CA ALA A 133 14.23 11.66 6.84
C ALA A 133 12.93 11.14 7.44
N ILE A 134 12.71 9.83 7.43
CA ILE A 134 11.44 9.21 7.80
C ILE A 134 11.65 7.77 8.23
N ASN A 135 10.85 7.31 9.19
CA ASN A 135 10.67 5.91 9.49
C ASN A 135 9.32 5.46 8.93
N ILE A 136 9.27 4.30 8.29
CA ILE A 136 8.04 3.71 7.78
C ILE A 136 7.85 2.35 8.44
N PHE A 137 6.84 2.23 9.27
CA PHE A 137 6.39 0.98 9.86
C PHE A 137 5.49 0.27 8.88
N PHE A 138 5.71 -1.00 8.62
CA PHE A 138 4.89 -1.79 7.72
C PHE A 138 4.86 -3.25 8.14
N GLY A 139 3.82 -3.95 7.74
CA GLY A 139 3.67 -5.35 8.08
C GLY A 139 2.38 -5.95 7.56
N ILE A 140 2.14 -7.19 7.95
CA ILE A 140 0.92 -7.94 7.60
C ILE A 140 0.30 -8.48 8.88
N ARG A 141 -0.98 -8.17 9.07
CA ARG A 141 -1.86 -8.75 10.09
C ARG A 141 -3.14 -9.25 9.41
N ASP A 142 -3.52 -10.49 9.65
CA ASP A 142 -4.75 -11.09 9.11
C ASP A 142 -4.93 -10.91 7.59
N LYS A 143 -3.87 -11.14 6.81
CA LYS A 143 -3.82 -10.92 5.35
C LYS A 143 -4.06 -9.46 4.93
N GLN A 144 -3.87 -8.55 5.83
CA GLN A 144 -3.95 -7.12 5.58
C GLN A 144 -2.56 -6.51 5.74
N MET A 145 -1.99 -6.06 4.64
CA MET A 145 -0.78 -5.26 4.68
C MET A 145 -1.14 -3.85 5.12
N TYR A 146 -0.29 -3.27 5.96
CA TYR A 146 -0.38 -1.86 6.33
C TYR A 146 0.99 -1.19 6.26
N ALA A 147 0.97 0.12 6.06
CA ALA A 147 2.16 0.96 6.14
C ALA A 147 1.81 2.34 6.70
N THR A 148 2.67 2.89 7.56
CA THR A 148 2.52 4.24 8.13
C THR A 148 3.87 4.79 8.56
N ASN A 149 4.01 6.12 8.58
CA ASN A 149 5.16 6.81 9.16
C ASN A 149 4.91 7.28 10.61
N ASP A 150 3.80 6.89 11.20
CA ASP A 150 3.40 7.28 12.56
C ASP A 150 3.36 6.06 13.48
N GLU A 151 4.11 6.12 14.58
CA GLU A 151 4.23 5.01 15.54
C GLU A 151 2.92 4.69 16.27
N LEU A 152 2.08 5.70 16.52
CA LEU A 152 0.79 5.49 17.17
C LEU A 152 -0.19 4.79 16.22
N LEU A 153 -0.21 5.20 14.96
CA LEU A 153 -0.99 4.53 13.92
C LEU A 153 -0.52 3.09 13.72
N TYR A 154 0.80 2.86 13.75
CA TYR A 154 1.37 1.50 13.70
C TYR A 154 0.86 0.60 14.85
N LYS A 155 0.90 1.09 16.10
CA LYS A 155 0.43 0.32 17.27
C LYS A 155 -1.06 -0.02 17.18
N ASN A 156 -1.83 0.79 16.47
CA ASN A 156 -3.27 0.63 16.29
C ASN A 156 -3.66 0.07 14.91
N ALA A 157 -2.70 -0.26 14.05
CA ALA A 157 -2.96 -0.81 12.72
C ALA A 157 -3.82 -2.07 12.79
N CYS A 158 -4.75 -2.20 11.85
CA CYS A 158 -5.76 -3.28 11.75
C CYS A 158 -6.77 -3.34 12.93
N LYS A 159 -6.75 -2.38 13.85
CA LYS A 159 -7.80 -2.25 14.87
C LYS A 159 -8.90 -1.34 14.35
N THR A 160 -10.14 -1.75 14.51
CA THR A 160 -11.29 -0.92 14.12
C THR A 160 -11.30 0.34 14.99
N THR A 161 -11.21 1.50 14.35
CA THR A 161 -11.21 2.80 15.04
C THR A 161 -12.62 3.34 15.21
N ASP A 162 -13.51 3.02 14.28
CA ASP A 162 -14.91 3.47 14.28
C ASP A 162 -15.83 2.44 13.62
N PRO A 163 -16.69 1.75 14.40
CA PRO A 163 -17.67 0.83 13.86
C PRO A 163 -18.70 1.49 12.92
N SER A 164 -18.97 2.79 13.09
CA SER A 164 -19.92 3.54 12.27
C SER A 164 -19.34 3.99 10.93
N ALA A 165 -18.03 3.93 10.73
CA ALA A 165 -17.40 4.30 9.46
C ALA A 165 -17.84 3.45 8.26
N LYS A 166 -18.46 2.28 8.52
CA LYS A 166 -19.02 1.42 7.46
C LYS A 166 -20.29 1.99 6.82
N GLU A 167 -20.99 2.90 7.49
CA GLU A 167 -22.35 3.34 7.14
C GLU A 167 -22.41 4.78 6.64
N THR A 168 -21.27 5.46 6.49
CA THR A 168 -21.28 6.83 5.98
C THR A 168 -21.60 6.84 4.49
N ASP A 169 -22.35 7.86 4.03
CA ASP A 169 -22.63 8.13 2.59
C ASP A 169 -21.35 8.14 1.75
N PHE A 170 -20.26 8.49 2.39
CA PHE A 170 -18.90 8.44 1.87
C PHE A 170 -18.44 7.02 1.50
N ALA A 171 -18.59 6.05 2.40
CA ALA A 171 -18.22 4.67 2.15
C ALA A 171 -19.01 4.07 0.99
N SER A 172 -20.32 4.38 0.92
CA SER A 172 -21.17 3.92 -0.17
C SER A 172 -20.78 4.55 -1.51
N SER A 173 -20.28 5.79 -1.52
CA SER A 173 -19.85 6.49 -2.73
C SER A 173 -18.58 5.90 -3.36
N LEU A 174 -17.73 5.19 -2.60
CA LEU A 174 -16.50 4.56 -3.08
C LEU A 174 -16.73 3.16 -3.66
N LYS A 175 -17.73 2.43 -3.12
CA LYS A 175 -17.99 1.05 -3.50
C LYS A 175 -18.31 0.90 -4.98
N GLY A 176 -17.67 -0.06 -5.61
CA GLY A 176 -17.87 -0.36 -7.03
C GLY A 176 -17.10 0.55 -7.99
N LYS A 177 -16.52 1.66 -7.54
CA LYS A 177 -15.57 2.44 -8.33
C LYS A 177 -14.24 1.69 -8.43
N ARG A 178 -13.45 1.96 -9.46
CA ARG A 178 -12.10 1.37 -9.60
C ARG A 178 -11.01 2.23 -8.96
N THR A 179 -11.25 3.52 -8.90
CA THR A 179 -10.38 4.52 -8.27
C THR A 179 -11.25 5.59 -7.64
N ALA A 180 -10.91 6.03 -6.45
CA ALA A 180 -11.60 7.11 -5.77
C ALA A 180 -10.62 7.97 -4.96
N PHE A 181 -10.86 9.26 -4.96
CA PHE A 181 -10.15 10.24 -4.14
C PHE A 181 -11.17 11.13 -3.44
N VAL A 182 -10.94 11.40 -2.15
CA VAL A 182 -11.84 12.20 -1.34
C VAL A 182 -11.06 13.00 -0.32
N ILE A 183 -11.52 14.22 -0.09
CA ILE A 183 -11.00 15.20 0.88
C ILE A 183 -12.09 15.50 1.89
#